data_83a791463dbe2698441ee0b28bb52a32
#
_entry.id   83a791463dbe2698441ee0b28bb52a32
#
_cell.length_a   1.000
_cell.length_b   1.000
_cell.length_c   1.000
_cell.angle_alpha   90.00
_cell.angle_beta   90.00
_cell.angle_gamma   90.00
#
_symmetry.space_group_name_H-M   'P 1'
#
loop_
_entity.id
_entity.type
_entity.pdbx_description
1 polymer ?
#
loop_
_entity_poly.entity_id
_entity_poly.type
_entity_poly.pdbx_seq_one_letter_code
_entity_poly.pdbx_strand_id
1 'polypeptide(L)'
;MKIIHYIPSIDRTSGGTTAYMQLLANELGKLVELHIVSHVSNNPVNIGNCQVHYIPTFNQYRKMKRQWLFLLNEINPDIVHINCCWMPGCALTQKWSQELNYKIVLTPHGMLEPWIIKRHYWTRKIPALLLYQKNAIIKAITLPTIMKWRNQNEDNRCYSGTL
;
A
#
# COMPACT_ATOMS: atom_id res chain seq x y z
N MET A 1 4.93 -17.34 -8.47
CA MET A 1 4.22 -16.59 -7.43
C MET A 1 3.59 -15.36 -8.08
N LYS A 2 2.32 -15.08 -7.77
CA LYS A 2 1.58 -13.93 -8.30
C LYS A 2 1.36 -12.90 -7.19
N ILE A 3 1.66 -11.64 -7.46
CA ILE A 3 1.53 -10.56 -6.48
C ILE A 3 0.70 -9.42 -7.07
N ILE A 4 -0.30 -8.96 -6.33
CA ILE A 4 -0.98 -7.70 -6.62
C ILE A 4 -0.45 -6.62 -5.69
N HIS A 5 0.01 -5.51 -6.26
CA HIS A 5 0.26 -4.26 -5.54
C HIS A 5 -0.88 -3.27 -5.80
N TYR A 6 -1.60 -2.91 -4.75
CA TYR A 6 -2.52 -1.77 -4.82
C TYR A 6 -1.81 -0.50 -4.39
N ILE A 7 -1.87 0.52 -5.23
CA ILE A 7 -1.36 1.87 -4.97
C ILE A 7 -2.39 2.89 -5.45
N PRO A 8 -2.79 3.88 -4.62
CA PRO A 8 -3.86 4.81 -4.98
C PRO A 8 -3.60 5.64 -6.22
N SER A 9 -2.34 5.95 -6.52
CA SER A 9 -1.96 6.73 -7.70
C SER A 9 -0.59 6.33 -8.21
N ILE A 10 -0.47 6.23 -9.53
CA ILE A 10 0.79 6.12 -10.26
C ILE A 10 1.00 7.34 -11.17
N ASP A 11 0.38 8.47 -10.82
CA ASP A 11 0.58 9.74 -11.52
C ASP A 11 2.02 10.25 -11.30
N ARG A 12 2.57 10.87 -12.32
CA ARG A 12 3.92 11.47 -12.26
C ARG A 12 4.07 12.51 -11.16
N THR A 13 2.97 13.18 -10.80
CA THR A 13 2.93 14.17 -9.72
C THR A 13 2.80 13.56 -8.32
N SER A 14 2.57 12.26 -8.21
CA SER A 14 2.37 11.57 -6.91
C SER A 14 3.67 11.33 -6.12
N GLY A 15 4.82 11.73 -6.66
CA GLY A 15 6.09 11.80 -5.93
C GLY A 15 6.72 10.44 -5.63
N GLY A 16 7.30 10.31 -4.43
CA GLY A 16 8.19 9.20 -4.06
C GLY A 16 7.56 7.81 -4.10
N THR A 17 6.26 7.67 -3.83
CA THR A 17 5.58 6.36 -3.88
C THR A 17 5.49 5.81 -5.30
N THR A 18 5.31 6.69 -6.30
CA THR A 18 5.30 6.29 -7.70
C THR A 18 6.70 5.88 -8.17
N ALA A 19 7.74 6.65 -7.82
CA ALA A 19 9.13 6.30 -8.12
C ALA A 19 9.53 4.97 -7.45
N TYR A 20 9.14 4.77 -6.19
CA TYR A 20 9.33 3.50 -5.49
C TYR A 20 8.68 2.34 -6.27
N MET A 21 7.44 2.52 -6.72
CA MET A 21 6.73 1.47 -7.46
C MET A 21 7.39 1.13 -8.78
N GLN A 22 7.93 2.14 -9.50
CA GLN A 22 8.70 1.89 -10.73
C GLN A 22 9.96 1.07 -10.47
N LEU A 23 10.75 1.44 -9.46
CA LEU A 23 11.97 0.71 -9.09
C LEU A 23 11.65 -0.71 -8.64
N LEU A 24 10.65 -0.86 -7.78
CA LEU A 24 10.22 -2.17 -7.30
C LEU A 24 9.76 -3.08 -8.45
N ALA A 25 8.93 -2.56 -9.35
CA ALA A 25 8.41 -3.35 -10.46
C ALA A 25 9.51 -3.78 -11.43
N ASN A 26 10.48 -2.92 -11.69
CA ASN A 26 11.61 -3.25 -12.56
C ASN A 26 12.42 -4.45 -12.05
N GLU A 27 12.55 -4.62 -10.75
CA GLU A 27 13.30 -5.74 -10.17
C GLU A 27 12.41 -6.91 -9.80
N LEU A 28 11.31 -6.66 -9.10
CA LEU A 28 10.43 -7.72 -8.64
C LEU A 28 9.70 -8.42 -9.79
N GLY A 29 9.30 -7.68 -10.84
CA GLY A 29 8.63 -8.23 -12.00
C GLY A 29 9.46 -9.18 -12.85
N LYS A 30 10.80 -9.22 -12.62
CA LYS A 30 11.69 -10.24 -13.22
C LYS A 30 11.58 -11.60 -12.51
N LEU A 31 11.13 -11.60 -11.26
CA LEU A 31 11.13 -12.76 -10.36
C LEU A 31 9.74 -13.35 -10.17
N VAL A 32 8.70 -12.55 -10.31
CA VAL A 32 7.31 -12.94 -10.05
C VAL A 32 6.36 -12.35 -11.09
N GLU A 33 5.19 -12.94 -11.23
CA GLU A 33 4.09 -12.36 -11.99
C GLU A 33 3.50 -11.19 -11.19
N LEU A 34 3.78 -9.96 -11.65
CA LEU A 34 3.48 -8.74 -10.91
C LEU A 34 2.33 -7.97 -11.55
N HIS A 35 1.33 -7.68 -10.75
CA HIS A 35 0.18 -6.85 -11.12
C HIS A 35 0.13 -5.61 -10.26
N ILE A 36 0.00 -4.45 -10.88
CA ILE A 36 -0.21 -3.18 -10.18
C ILE A 36 -1.63 -2.70 -10.42
N VAL A 37 -2.37 -2.44 -9.36
CA VAL A 37 -3.73 -1.90 -9.43
C VAL A 37 -3.73 -0.48 -8.88
N SER A 38 -4.18 0.46 -9.69
CA SER A 38 -4.22 1.89 -9.35
C SER A 38 -5.53 2.54 -9.81
N HIS A 39 -5.77 3.77 -9.42
CA HIS A 39 -6.84 4.57 -10.00
C HIS A 39 -6.41 5.21 -11.31
N VAL A 40 -7.38 5.50 -12.17
CA VAL A 40 -7.14 6.22 -13.44
C VAL A 40 -6.46 7.56 -13.14
N SER A 41 -5.42 7.86 -13.90
CA SER A 41 -4.61 9.07 -13.81
C SER A 41 -4.52 9.73 -15.20
N ASN A 42 -4.39 11.05 -15.21
CA ASN A 42 -4.23 11.82 -16.46
C ASN A 42 -2.80 11.76 -17.01
N ASN A 43 -1.81 11.48 -16.13
CA ASN A 43 -0.39 11.43 -16.51
C ASN A 43 0.31 10.26 -15.79
N PRO A 44 -0.10 9.02 -16.07
CA PRO A 44 0.49 7.86 -15.41
C PRO A 44 1.94 7.68 -15.85
N VAL A 45 2.79 7.22 -14.92
CA VAL A 45 4.13 6.78 -15.26
C VAL A 45 4.07 5.42 -15.94
N ASN A 46 4.99 5.19 -16.87
CA ASN A 46 5.19 3.86 -17.43
C ASN A 46 5.94 2.99 -16.41
N ILE A 47 5.37 1.84 -16.07
CA ILE A 47 5.97 0.86 -15.16
C ILE A 47 6.22 -0.42 -15.96
N GLY A 48 7.49 -0.79 -16.08
CA GLY A 48 7.90 -2.00 -16.79
C GLY A 48 7.76 -3.26 -15.95
N ASN A 49 7.88 -4.41 -16.59
CA ASN A 49 7.90 -5.74 -15.97
C ASN A 49 6.69 -6.08 -15.10
N CYS A 50 5.53 -5.50 -15.37
CA CYS A 50 4.28 -5.76 -14.67
C CYS A 50 3.06 -5.51 -15.55
N GLN A 51 1.91 -6.00 -15.11
CA GLN A 51 0.62 -5.66 -15.70
C GLN A 51 -0.06 -4.58 -14.85
N VAL A 52 -0.44 -3.47 -15.49
CA VAL A 52 -1.12 -2.37 -14.80
C VAL A 52 -2.61 -2.42 -15.05
N HIS A 53 -3.40 -2.38 -13.98
CA HIS A 53 -4.85 -2.39 -14.00
C HIS A 53 -5.39 -1.12 -13.36
N TYR A 54 -6.44 -0.55 -13.95
CA TYR A 54 -7.08 0.64 -13.41
C TYR A 54 -8.45 0.31 -12.87
N ILE A 55 -8.74 0.78 -11.66
CA ILE A 55 -10.04 0.65 -11.01
C ILE A 55 -10.60 2.03 -10.66
N PRO A 56 -11.93 2.19 -10.54
CA PRO A 56 -12.55 3.43 -10.09
C PRO A 56 -12.10 3.82 -8.67
N THR A 57 -12.19 5.10 -8.38
CA THR A 57 -11.95 5.62 -7.03
C THR A 57 -13.08 5.25 -6.06
N PHE A 58 -12.86 5.50 -4.77
CA PHE A 58 -13.84 5.31 -3.72
C PHE A 58 -15.20 6.00 -3.97
N ASN A 59 -15.22 7.10 -4.70
CA ASN A 59 -16.47 7.80 -5.05
C ASN A 59 -17.43 6.89 -5.84
N GLN A 60 -16.92 5.88 -6.52
CA GLN A 60 -17.69 4.87 -7.23
C GLN A 60 -17.60 3.50 -6.52
N TYR A 61 -17.90 3.49 -5.22
CA TYR A 61 -17.72 2.35 -4.32
C TYR A 61 -18.16 0.99 -4.91
N ARG A 62 -19.40 0.89 -5.45
CA ARG A 62 -19.93 -0.37 -6.00
C ARG A 62 -19.12 -0.86 -7.20
N LYS A 63 -18.72 0.07 -8.09
CA LYS A 63 -17.90 -0.26 -9.27
C LYS A 63 -16.48 -0.66 -8.85
N MET A 64 -15.89 0.09 -7.93
CA MET A 64 -14.56 -0.21 -7.36
C MET A 64 -14.55 -1.60 -6.73
N LYS A 65 -15.54 -1.94 -5.88
CA LYS A 65 -15.64 -3.26 -5.25
C LYS A 65 -15.74 -4.36 -6.29
N ARG A 66 -16.64 -4.22 -7.27
CA ARG A 66 -16.85 -5.23 -8.32
C ARG A 66 -15.58 -5.47 -9.12
N GLN A 67 -14.88 -4.42 -9.55
CA GLN A 67 -13.65 -4.57 -10.32
C GLN A 67 -12.50 -5.12 -9.51
N TRP A 68 -12.38 -4.72 -8.23
CA TRP A 68 -11.39 -5.29 -7.33
C TRP A 68 -11.57 -6.79 -7.14
N LEU A 69 -12.81 -7.23 -6.82
CA LEU A 69 -13.12 -8.64 -6.64
C LEU A 69 -12.95 -9.44 -7.94
N PHE A 70 -13.28 -8.86 -9.09
CA PHE A 70 -13.03 -9.47 -10.39
C PHE A 70 -11.54 -9.70 -10.62
N LEU A 71 -10.68 -8.70 -10.38
CA LEU A 71 -9.23 -8.84 -10.52
C LEU A 71 -8.65 -9.88 -9.55
N LEU A 72 -9.12 -9.93 -8.31
CA LEU A 72 -8.69 -10.95 -7.36
C LEU A 72 -9.01 -12.37 -7.85
N ASN A 73 -10.20 -12.54 -8.42
CA ASN A 73 -10.62 -13.84 -8.95
C ASN A 73 -9.85 -14.25 -10.21
N GLU A 74 -9.65 -13.32 -11.15
CA GLU A 74 -8.94 -13.56 -12.40
C GLU A 74 -7.45 -13.86 -12.20
N ILE A 75 -6.80 -13.06 -11.36
CA ILE A 75 -5.36 -13.17 -11.11
C ILE A 75 -5.06 -14.29 -10.11
N ASN A 76 -5.93 -14.47 -9.13
CA ASN A 76 -5.75 -15.38 -7.98
C ASN A 76 -4.37 -15.21 -7.32
N PRO A 77 -4.06 -14.05 -6.74
CA PRO A 77 -2.72 -13.75 -6.24
C PRO A 77 -2.37 -14.53 -4.98
N ASP A 78 -1.10 -14.85 -4.82
CA ASP A 78 -0.55 -15.42 -3.58
C ASP A 78 -0.48 -14.38 -2.46
N ILE A 79 -0.23 -13.11 -2.86
CA ILE A 79 -0.08 -11.97 -1.93
C ILE A 79 -0.78 -10.74 -2.52
N VAL A 80 -1.52 -10.05 -1.67
CA VAL A 80 -2.04 -8.70 -1.95
C VAL A 80 -1.28 -7.68 -1.11
N HIS A 81 -0.51 -6.82 -1.76
CA HIS A 81 0.29 -5.79 -1.13
C HIS A 81 -0.40 -4.43 -1.25
N ILE A 82 -0.81 -3.87 -0.13
CA ILE A 82 -1.44 -2.55 -0.06
C ILE A 82 -0.37 -1.51 0.23
N ASN A 83 -0.16 -0.60 -0.71
CA ASN A 83 0.75 0.53 -0.56
C ASN A 83 -0.02 1.76 -0.13
N CYS A 84 0.47 2.44 0.90
CA CYS A 84 -0.17 3.56 1.58
C CYS A 84 -1.26 3.17 2.59
N CYS A 85 -1.53 4.10 3.48
CA CYS A 85 -2.62 4.06 4.45
C CYS A 85 -3.40 5.39 4.42
N TRP A 86 -4.37 5.58 5.31
CA TRP A 86 -5.21 6.78 5.45
C TRP A 86 -6.15 7.07 4.28
N MET A 87 -6.14 6.28 3.22
CA MET A 87 -7.05 6.43 2.10
C MET A 87 -8.16 5.40 2.15
N PRO A 88 -9.43 5.79 1.93
CA PRO A 88 -10.55 4.84 1.94
C PRO A 88 -10.35 3.65 0.99
N GLY A 89 -9.75 3.89 -0.18
CA GLY A 89 -9.45 2.83 -1.14
C GLY A 89 -8.53 1.76 -0.59
N CYS A 90 -7.47 2.14 0.16
CA CYS A 90 -6.55 1.19 0.80
C CYS A 90 -7.28 0.33 1.83
N ALA A 91 -8.13 0.95 2.68
CA ALA A 91 -8.90 0.23 3.69
C ALA A 91 -9.86 -0.78 3.08
N LEU A 92 -10.56 -0.37 2.03
CA LEU A 92 -11.57 -1.20 1.39
C LEU A 92 -10.95 -2.36 0.62
N THR A 93 -9.91 -2.13 -0.18
CA THR A 93 -9.21 -3.19 -0.91
C THR A 93 -8.60 -4.19 0.05
N GLN A 94 -8.01 -3.73 1.16
CA GLN A 94 -7.53 -4.60 2.22
C GLN A 94 -8.67 -5.44 2.82
N LYS A 95 -9.77 -4.79 3.25
CA LYS A 95 -10.93 -5.47 3.84
C LYS A 95 -11.48 -6.56 2.92
N TRP A 96 -11.75 -6.23 1.65
CA TRP A 96 -12.31 -7.19 0.69
C TRP A 96 -11.37 -8.36 0.42
N SER A 97 -10.06 -8.11 0.38
CA SER A 97 -9.07 -9.19 0.21
C SER A 97 -9.00 -10.09 1.44
N GLN A 98 -9.14 -9.53 2.65
CA GLN A 98 -9.20 -10.30 3.90
C GLN A 98 -10.48 -11.14 4.01
N GLU A 99 -11.62 -10.63 3.56
CA GLU A 99 -12.88 -11.37 3.50
C GLU A 99 -12.77 -12.62 2.62
N LEU A 100 -11.88 -12.61 1.62
CA LEU A 100 -11.57 -13.74 0.75
C LEU A 100 -10.32 -14.55 1.19
N ASN A 101 -9.80 -14.29 2.40
CA ASN A 101 -8.65 -14.98 2.99
C ASN A 101 -7.32 -14.84 2.22
N TYR A 102 -7.14 -13.81 1.39
CA TYR A 102 -5.84 -13.52 0.79
C TYR A 102 -4.81 -13.07 1.84
N LYS A 103 -3.53 -13.41 1.60
CA LYS A 103 -2.41 -12.92 2.41
C LYS A 103 -2.18 -11.44 2.11
N ILE A 104 -2.17 -10.61 3.15
CA ILE A 104 -2.03 -9.16 3.00
C ILE A 104 -0.68 -8.68 3.56
N VAL A 105 -0.04 -7.83 2.79
CA VAL A 105 1.11 -7.02 3.22
C VAL A 105 0.69 -5.56 3.14
N LEU A 106 1.00 -4.75 4.15
CA LEU A 106 0.73 -3.32 4.19
C LEU A 106 2.04 -2.55 4.34
N THR A 107 2.30 -1.62 3.41
CA THR A 107 3.44 -0.69 3.48
C THR A 107 2.96 0.75 3.58
N PRO A 108 3.09 1.39 4.75
CA PRO A 108 2.57 2.75 4.98
C PRO A 108 3.41 3.88 4.38
N HIS A 109 4.60 3.62 3.83
CA HIS A 109 5.49 4.62 3.19
C HIS A 109 5.70 5.90 4.01
N GLY A 110 6.04 5.77 5.31
CA GLY A 110 6.24 6.91 6.22
C GLY A 110 4.96 7.58 6.72
N MET A 111 3.78 7.16 6.28
CA MET A 111 2.51 7.79 6.68
C MET A 111 2.16 7.59 8.16
N LEU A 112 2.89 6.74 8.88
CA LEU A 112 2.76 6.54 10.33
C LEU A 112 3.72 7.41 11.15
N GLU A 113 4.48 8.31 10.51
CA GLU A 113 5.35 9.24 11.21
C GLU A 113 4.54 10.17 12.15
N PRO A 114 5.04 10.47 13.38
CA PRO A 114 4.27 11.22 14.37
C PRO A 114 3.77 12.58 13.88
N TRP A 115 4.57 13.29 13.08
CA TRP A 115 4.18 14.60 12.52
C TRP A 115 3.09 14.47 11.46
N ILE A 116 3.09 13.39 10.66
CA ILE A 116 2.02 13.09 9.71
C ILE A 116 0.75 12.67 10.45
N ILE A 117 0.89 11.92 11.56
CA ILE A 117 -0.26 11.50 12.38
C ILE A 117 -0.92 12.73 13.00
N LYS A 118 -0.17 13.69 13.50
CA LYS A 118 -0.71 14.92 14.10
C LYS A 118 -1.45 15.79 13.08
N ARG A 119 -0.99 15.82 11.83
CA ARG A 119 -1.61 16.62 10.77
C ARG A 119 -2.94 16.00 10.34
N HIS A 120 -4.03 16.76 10.37
CA HIS A 120 -5.38 16.32 10.01
C HIS A 120 -5.90 15.09 10.82
N TYR A 121 -5.51 15.01 12.10
CA TYR A 121 -5.84 13.88 12.96
C TYR A 121 -7.35 13.60 13.02
N TRP A 122 -8.18 14.61 13.31
CA TRP A 122 -9.62 14.47 13.49
C TRP A 122 -10.39 14.20 12.19
N THR A 123 -9.99 14.85 11.10
CA THR A 123 -10.77 14.85 9.86
C THR A 123 -10.47 13.68 8.93
N ARG A 124 -9.26 13.13 8.96
CA ARG A 124 -8.85 12.06 8.05
C ARG A 124 -8.46 10.78 8.77
N LYS A 125 -7.82 10.87 9.93
CA LYS A 125 -7.18 9.72 10.56
C LYS A 125 -8.08 8.99 11.53
N ILE A 126 -8.93 9.67 12.29
CA ILE A 126 -9.92 8.99 13.12
C ILE A 126 -10.87 8.14 12.29
N PRO A 127 -11.49 8.64 11.21
CA PRO A 127 -12.30 7.79 10.34
C PRO A 127 -11.50 6.62 9.76
N ALA A 128 -10.26 6.87 9.35
CA ALA A 128 -9.40 5.80 8.85
C ALA A 128 -9.04 4.80 9.95
N LEU A 129 -8.68 5.22 11.15
CA LEU A 129 -8.41 4.34 12.28
C LEU A 129 -9.61 3.48 12.65
N LEU A 130 -10.81 4.04 12.66
CA LEU A 130 -12.04 3.29 12.95
C LEU A 130 -12.34 2.24 11.87
N LEU A 131 -12.00 2.53 10.60
CA LEU A 131 -12.14 1.59 9.49
C LEU A 131 -11.02 0.53 9.48
N TYR A 132 -9.79 0.92 9.83
CA TYR A 132 -8.61 0.05 9.77
C TYR A 132 -8.38 -0.75 11.06
N GLN A 133 -8.64 -0.18 12.26
CA GLN A 133 -8.30 -0.85 13.52
C GLN A 133 -9.00 -2.19 13.73
N LYS A 134 -10.23 -2.34 13.26
CA LYS A 134 -10.90 -3.64 13.36
C LYS A 134 -10.32 -4.74 12.48
N ASN A 135 -9.56 -4.39 11.41
CA ASN A 135 -9.17 -5.36 10.39
C ASN A 135 -7.67 -5.40 10.05
N ALA A 136 -6.89 -4.35 10.33
CA ALA A 136 -5.53 -4.21 9.80
C ALA A 136 -4.41 -4.49 10.79
N ILE A 137 -4.55 -4.04 12.04
CA ILE A 137 -3.45 -4.08 13.03
C ILE A 137 -3.24 -5.49 13.57
N ILE A 138 -4.28 -6.31 13.61
CA ILE A 138 -4.21 -7.66 14.24
C ILE A 138 -3.57 -8.71 13.33
N LYS A 139 -3.50 -8.49 12.02
CA LYS A 139 -2.98 -9.48 11.04
C LYS A 139 -1.81 -9.01 10.18
N ALA A 140 -1.29 -7.80 10.35
CA ALA A 140 -0.13 -7.33 9.59
C ALA A 140 1.17 -7.80 10.27
N ILE A 141 1.83 -8.77 9.67
CA ILE A 141 3.09 -9.37 10.12
C ILE A 141 4.27 -8.36 10.14
N THR A 142 4.10 -7.13 9.67
CA THR A 142 5.20 -6.22 9.33
C THR A 142 5.50 -5.10 10.33
N LEU A 143 4.62 -4.77 11.25
CA LEU A 143 4.86 -3.66 12.18
C LEU A 143 6.00 -3.87 13.21
N PRO A 144 6.21 -5.06 13.79
CA PRO A 144 7.31 -5.28 14.74
C PRO A 144 8.69 -5.17 14.10
N THR A 145 8.83 -5.53 12.83
CA THR A 145 10.14 -5.59 12.16
C THR A 145 10.65 -4.20 11.78
N ILE A 146 9.78 -3.32 11.31
CA ILE A 146 10.15 -1.94 10.93
C ILE A 146 10.47 -1.08 12.16
N MET A 147 9.70 -1.22 13.24
CA MET A 147 9.97 -0.52 14.49
C MET A 147 11.26 -1.02 15.16
N LYS A 148 11.54 -2.32 15.10
CA LYS A 148 12.79 -2.89 15.62
C LYS A 148 14.01 -2.41 14.84
N TRP A 149 13.90 -2.28 13.52
CA TRP A 149 14.96 -1.74 12.66
C TRP A 149 15.21 -0.25 12.91
N ARG A 150 14.18 0.55 13.14
CA ARG A 150 14.31 1.98 13.49
C ARG A 150 15.04 2.16 14.81
N ASN A 151 14.62 1.47 15.87
CA ASN A 151 15.24 1.59 17.20
C ASN A 151 16.73 1.20 17.17
N GLN A 152 17.10 0.16 16.42
CA GLN A 152 18.50 -0.22 16.26
C GLN A 152 19.33 0.84 15.51
N ASN A 153 18.75 1.59 14.57
CA ASN A 153 19.47 2.63 13.84
C ASN A 153 19.52 3.97 14.59
N GLU A 154 18.57 4.26 15.48
CA GLU A 154 18.63 5.42 16.37
C GLU A 154 19.70 5.22 17.45
N ASP A 155 19.81 4.04 18.04
CA ASP A 155 20.86 3.70 18.99
C ASP A 155 22.27 3.79 18.36
N ASN A 156 22.44 3.35 17.11
CA ASN A 156 23.71 3.44 16.39
C ASN A 156 24.11 4.88 16.01
N ARG A 157 23.19 5.83 15.94
CA ARG A 157 23.49 7.26 15.68
C ARG A 157 23.95 8.00 16.94
N CYS A 158 23.55 7.55 18.12
CA CYS A 158 24.00 8.16 19.36
C CYS A 158 25.47 7.86 19.71
N TYR A 159 26.07 6.85 19.08
CA TYR A 159 27.46 6.46 19.35
C TYR A 159 28.51 6.98 18.33
N SER A 160 28.09 7.69 17.27
CA SER A 160 29.02 8.25 16.27
C SER A 160 29.31 9.73 16.43
N GLY A 161 29.00 10.30 17.59
CA GLY A 161 29.14 11.75 17.88
C GLY A 161 30.07 12.08 19.03
N THR A 162 31.24 11.40 19.16
CA THR A 162 32.32 11.86 20.03
C THR A 162 33.65 11.35 19.51
N LEU A 163 34.31 12.15 18.68
CA LEU A 163 35.76 12.35 18.60
C LEU A 163 36.01 13.69 17.92
#